data_23a7836f251ee715c3d4ab7f78459752
#
_entry.id   23a7836f251ee715c3d4ab7f78459752
#
_cell.length_a   1.000
_cell.length_b   1.000
_cell.length_c   1.000
_cell.angle_alpha   90.00
_cell.angle_beta   90.00
_cell.angle_gamma   90.00
#
_symmetry.space_group_name_H-M   'P 1'
#
loop_
_entity.id
_entity.type
_entity.pdbx_description
1 polymer ?
#
loop_
_entity_poly.entity_id
_entity_poly.type
_entity_poly.pdbx_seq_one_letter_code
_entity_poly.pdbx_strand_id
1 'polypeptide(L)'
;MNWKALAAALVGLACSLTLLGFACWNWVSKSNAAAESSSVELASSSESVFESVGEDSSFSLPEVSSEASSAIPPVEKADKKALRSILGKEDANKLIGRAKDDADAAWIATHSGSYKKYGEELQEKLLKLAADEPLAISFVRNFPEKSNADSPDMKAPAMDEEIHEKGVPKTAFPHFYQWDLRWGYTKFSEDGFGLAACGPTSLTMVYQGLTGKKDINPYDMGKRAQEGGFVIEGEGSTYGLFTDLAAQIGLTCWEIPIDAASIKQALADGNPIIANVGPGQFSKVGHFFVLAGITEDGQVVLNDPYSPERSSKLWDPELIASESRTLYAYGRQTEDSQ
;
A
#
# COMPACT_ATOMS: atom_id res chain seq x y z
N MET A 1 19.57 31.55 -42.97
CA MET A 1 19.41 31.21 -41.52
C MET A 1 19.91 32.42 -40.73
N ASN A 2 19.08 33.04 -39.91
CA ASN A 2 19.32 34.38 -39.35
C ASN A 2 20.07 34.25 -38.00
N TRP A 3 21.38 34.50 -38.00
CA TRP A 3 22.30 34.34 -36.85
C TRP A 3 21.91 35.20 -35.64
N LYS A 4 21.17 36.30 -35.84
CA LYS A 4 20.69 37.15 -34.75
C LYS A 4 19.57 36.49 -33.92
N ALA A 5 18.78 35.61 -34.53
CA ALA A 5 17.75 34.84 -33.82
C ALA A 5 18.35 33.70 -32.95
N LEU A 6 19.47 33.11 -33.37
CA LEU A 6 20.16 32.06 -32.61
C LEU A 6 20.86 32.60 -31.37
N ALA A 7 21.42 33.79 -31.45
CA ALA A 7 22.09 34.45 -30.31
C ALA A 7 21.09 34.86 -29.20
N ALA A 8 19.88 35.30 -29.56
CA ALA A 8 18.84 35.67 -28.60
C ALA A 8 18.27 34.44 -27.86
N ALA A 9 18.18 33.27 -28.51
CA ALA A 9 17.72 32.03 -27.88
C ALA A 9 18.75 31.48 -26.88
N LEU A 10 20.04 31.59 -27.18
CA LEU A 10 21.10 31.10 -26.25
C LEU A 10 21.26 31.99 -25.01
N VAL A 11 21.05 33.30 -25.11
CA VAL A 11 21.08 34.22 -23.94
C VAL A 11 19.86 33.99 -23.05
N GLY A 12 18.69 33.68 -23.60
CA GLY A 12 17.49 33.36 -22.82
C GLY A 12 17.62 32.06 -22.02
N LEU A 13 18.32 31.05 -22.58
CA LEU A 13 18.55 29.78 -21.89
C LEU A 13 19.56 29.91 -20.74
N ALA A 14 20.59 30.74 -20.88
CA ALA A 14 21.59 30.97 -19.86
C ALA A 14 21.04 31.74 -18.65
N CYS A 15 20.12 32.71 -18.85
CA CYS A 15 19.47 33.44 -17.75
C CYS A 15 18.46 32.60 -16.97
N SER A 16 17.78 31.62 -17.57
CA SER A 16 16.84 30.75 -16.85
C SER A 16 17.54 29.73 -15.96
N LEU A 17 18.71 29.24 -16.35
CA LEU A 17 19.51 28.31 -15.54
C LEU A 17 20.18 28.98 -14.32
N THR A 18 20.53 30.27 -14.40
CA THR A 18 21.11 31.00 -13.25
C THR A 18 20.06 31.38 -12.19
N LEU A 19 18.82 31.63 -12.57
CA LEU A 19 17.72 31.92 -11.63
C LEU A 19 17.26 30.67 -10.86
N LEU A 20 17.28 29.50 -11.46
CA LEU A 20 16.97 28.22 -10.79
C LEU A 20 18.09 27.79 -9.82
N GLY A 21 19.36 28.05 -10.14
CA GLY A 21 20.50 27.81 -9.26
C GLY A 21 20.47 28.66 -7.98
N PHE A 22 20.03 29.94 -8.07
CA PHE A 22 19.94 30.85 -6.92
C PHE A 22 18.77 30.53 -5.98
N ALA A 23 17.66 30.00 -6.50
CA ALA A 23 16.52 29.57 -5.70
C ALA A 23 16.84 28.30 -4.90
N CYS A 24 17.58 27.35 -5.48
CA CYS A 24 18.04 26.14 -4.80
C CYS A 24 19.07 26.44 -3.69
N TRP A 25 19.99 27.36 -3.93
CA TRP A 25 21.00 27.75 -2.91
C TRP A 25 20.40 28.44 -1.69
N ASN A 26 19.41 29.31 -1.89
CA ASN A 26 18.73 30.00 -0.78
C ASN A 26 17.81 29.06 0.04
N TRP A 27 17.33 27.99 -0.54
CA TRP A 27 16.51 26.99 0.18
C TRP A 27 17.39 26.09 1.06
N VAL A 28 18.52 25.61 0.55
CA VAL A 28 19.48 24.79 1.30
C VAL A 28 20.11 25.57 2.45
N SER A 29 20.38 26.89 2.32
CA SER A 29 20.95 27.71 3.38
C SER A 29 19.99 28.03 4.54
N LYS A 30 18.66 27.97 4.30
CA LYS A 30 17.64 28.19 5.34
C LYS A 30 17.31 26.93 6.14
N SER A 31 17.50 25.74 5.58
CA SER A 31 17.24 24.47 6.28
C SER A 31 18.34 24.11 7.29
N ASN A 32 19.57 24.60 7.11
CA ASN A 32 20.69 24.36 8.05
C ASN A 32 20.72 25.27 9.27
N ALA A 33 19.89 26.33 9.32
CA ALA A 33 19.85 27.26 10.45
C ALA A 33 18.84 26.91 11.55
N ALA A 34 18.03 25.85 11.37
CA ALA A 34 16.97 25.46 12.31
C ALA A 34 17.29 24.21 13.17
N ALA A 35 18.50 23.66 13.05
CA ALA A 35 18.88 22.41 13.71
C ALA A 35 19.73 22.54 14.98
N GLU A 36 19.98 23.76 15.45
CA GLU A 36 20.71 23.97 16.72
C GLU A 36 19.85 24.76 17.71
N SER A 37 19.02 24.10 18.48
CA SER A 37 18.66 24.43 19.87
C SER A 37 17.54 23.52 20.41
N SER A 38 17.86 22.47 21.12
CA SER A 38 17.25 22.09 22.40
C SER A 38 17.83 20.77 22.90
N SER A 39 18.81 20.92 23.77
CA SER A 39 19.21 19.89 24.74
C SER A 39 18.72 20.35 26.12
N VAL A 40 17.81 19.62 26.75
CA VAL A 40 17.49 19.73 28.18
C VAL A 40 17.23 18.35 28.75
N GLU A 41 18.17 17.95 29.57
CA GLU A 41 18.22 17.16 30.79
C GLU A 41 17.14 16.10 31.11
N LEU A 42 17.69 14.90 31.34
CA LEU A 42 17.10 13.82 32.12
C LEU A 42 17.26 14.12 33.62
N ALA A 43 16.19 13.96 34.37
CA ALA A 43 16.26 13.75 35.82
C ALA A 43 15.59 12.43 36.17
N SER A 44 16.38 11.58 36.82
CA SER A 44 16.02 10.32 37.42
C SER A 44 15.31 10.50 38.78
N SER A 45 14.29 9.71 39.10
CA SER A 45 14.05 9.27 40.47
C SER A 45 13.31 7.94 40.51
N SER A 46 13.99 6.97 41.06
CA SER A 46 13.48 5.71 41.56
C SER A 46 12.76 5.95 42.89
N GLU A 47 11.68 5.19 43.16
CA GLU A 47 11.58 4.43 44.39
C GLU A 47 10.33 3.53 44.40
N SER A 48 10.55 2.34 44.88
CA SER A 48 9.65 1.23 45.12
C SER A 48 8.84 1.41 46.41
N VAL A 49 7.55 1.03 46.42
CA VAL A 49 6.89 0.56 47.62
C VAL A 49 6.02 -0.64 47.29
N PHE A 50 6.39 -1.76 47.92
CA PHE A 50 5.60 -2.98 48.00
C PHE A 50 4.71 -2.87 49.25
N GLU A 51 3.41 -3.03 49.12
CA GLU A 51 2.56 -3.42 50.25
C GLU A 51 1.50 -4.41 49.82
N SER A 52 1.55 -5.56 50.48
CA SER A 52 0.61 -6.66 50.41
C SER A 52 -0.49 -6.48 51.44
N VAL A 53 -1.77 -6.61 51.08
CA VAL A 53 -2.83 -7.02 52.02
C VAL A 53 -4.01 -7.67 51.27
N GLY A 54 -4.35 -8.90 51.66
CA GLY A 54 -5.68 -9.34 52.05
C GLY A 54 -6.56 -9.96 50.96
N GLU A 55 -6.66 -11.28 51.05
CA GLU A 55 -7.73 -12.11 50.45
C GLU A 55 -9.11 -11.74 51.07
N ASP A 56 -10.09 -11.94 50.22
CA ASP A 56 -11.47 -12.35 50.48
C ASP A 56 -12.56 -11.35 50.08
N SER A 57 -13.17 -11.64 48.93
CA SER A 57 -14.62 -11.57 48.75
C SER A 57 -15.04 -12.20 47.42
N SER A 58 -15.78 -13.28 47.55
CA SER A 58 -16.47 -13.96 46.46
C SER A 58 -17.46 -13.01 45.77
N PHE A 59 -17.08 -12.49 44.61
CA PHE A 59 -17.98 -11.78 43.70
C PHE A 59 -18.45 -12.76 42.63
N SER A 60 -19.69 -13.23 42.77
CA SER A 60 -20.38 -14.00 41.75
C SER A 60 -20.59 -13.12 40.52
N LEU A 61 -19.91 -13.43 39.44
CA LEU A 61 -20.19 -12.84 38.12
C LEU A 61 -21.62 -13.26 37.71
N PRO A 62 -22.45 -12.32 37.22
CA PRO A 62 -23.69 -12.71 36.58
C PRO A 62 -23.37 -13.53 35.34
N GLU A 63 -24.01 -14.68 35.19
CA GLU A 63 -24.02 -15.45 33.94
C GLU A 63 -24.47 -14.54 32.83
N VAL A 64 -23.52 -14.17 31.95
CA VAL A 64 -23.85 -13.57 30.67
C VAL A 64 -24.46 -14.67 29.84
N SER A 65 -25.80 -14.64 29.72
CA SER A 65 -26.55 -15.49 28.82
C SER A 65 -26.01 -15.29 27.41
N SER A 66 -25.20 -16.24 26.95
CA SER A 66 -24.90 -16.42 25.54
C SER A 66 -26.19 -16.87 24.86
N GLU A 67 -26.83 -15.98 24.13
CA GLU A 67 -27.70 -16.29 22.99
C GLU A 67 -28.36 -15.00 22.46
N ALA A 68 -27.61 -14.27 21.69
CA ALA A 68 -28.19 -13.51 20.61
C ALA A 68 -27.39 -13.87 19.35
N SER A 69 -27.76 -14.96 18.73
CA SER A 69 -27.49 -15.19 17.31
C SER A 69 -28.13 -14.03 16.58
N SER A 70 -27.37 -12.94 16.35
CA SER A 70 -27.83 -11.82 15.55
C SER A 70 -27.92 -12.30 14.12
N ALA A 71 -29.13 -12.69 13.70
CA ALA A 71 -29.39 -13.08 12.32
C ALA A 71 -28.90 -11.97 11.38
N ILE A 72 -28.06 -12.32 10.40
CA ILE A 72 -27.57 -11.39 9.39
C ILE A 72 -28.79 -10.77 8.68
N PRO A 73 -28.92 -9.43 8.66
CA PRO A 73 -30.07 -8.79 8.06
C PRO A 73 -30.11 -9.03 6.54
N PRO A 74 -31.29 -9.35 5.96
CA PRO A 74 -31.39 -9.61 4.55
C PRO A 74 -31.18 -8.31 3.73
N VAL A 75 -30.50 -8.43 2.59
CA VAL A 75 -30.35 -7.32 1.63
C VAL A 75 -31.66 -7.16 0.84
N GLU A 76 -32.33 -6.07 1.03
CA GLU A 76 -33.64 -5.80 0.44
C GLU A 76 -33.57 -5.45 -1.06
N LYS A 77 -34.75 -5.44 -1.74
CA LYS A 77 -34.80 -5.14 -3.18
C LYS A 77 -34.29 -3.74 -3.51
N ALA A 78 -34.52 -2.75 -2.62
CA ALA A 78 -34.03 -1.38 -2.80
C ALA A 78 -32.51 -1.30 -2.75
N ASP A 79 -31.87 -1.99 -1.77
CA ASP A 79 -30.42 -2.04 -1.61
C ASP A 79 -29.74 -2.73 -2.80
N LYS A 80 -30.31 -3.84 -3.26
CA LYS A 80 -29.84 -4.54 -4.47
C LYS A 80 -29.91 -3.65 -5.71
N LYS A 81 -30.94 -2.78 -5.81
CA LYS A 81 -31.04 -1.82 -6.91
C LYS A 81 -29.98 -0.73 -6.78
N ALA A 82 -29.78 -0.19 -5.58
CA ALA A 82 -28.76 0.81 -5.33
C ALA A 82 -27.35 0.30 -5.63
N LEU A 83 -26.98 -0.87 -5.13
CA LEU A 83 -25.68 -1.50 -5.42
C LEU A 83 -25.46 -1.69 -6.91
N ARG A 84 -26.46 -2.20 -7.63
CA ARG A 84 -26.34 -2.43 -9.07
C ARG A 84 -26.21 -1.14 -9.89
N SER A 85 -26.72 -0.04 -9.40
CA SER A 85 -26.55 1.27 -10.06
C SER A 85 -25.13 1.82 -9.88
N ILE A 86 -24.40 1.42 -8.82
CA ILE A 86 -23.03 1.85 -8.54
C ILE A 86 -22.03 0.87 -9.19
N LEU A 87 -22.15 -0.42 -8.92
CA LEU A 87 -21.17 -1.44 -9.27
C LEU A 87 -21.45 -2.17 -10.58
N GLY A 88 -22.62 -1.97 -11.18
CA GLY A 88 -23.10 -2.87 -12.22
C GLY A 88 -23.66 -4.19 -11.64
N LYS A 89 -24.12 -5.09 -12.53
CA LYS A 89 -24.82 -6.31 -12.10
C LYS A 89 -23.88 -7.36 -11.51
N GLU A 90 -22.70 -7.51 -12.08
CA GLU A 90 -21.74 -8.57 -11.71
C GLU A 90 -21.18 -8.35 -10.31
N ASP A 91 -20.50 -7.22 -10.08
CA ASP A 91 -19.84 -6.93 -8.81
C ASP A 91 -20.85 -6.73 -7.68
N ALA A 92 -22.02 -6.11 -7.96
CA ALA A 92 -23.09 -6.05 -6.99
C ALA A 92 -23.58 -7.45 -6.56
N ASN A 93 -23.67 -8.42 -7.49
CA ASN A 93 -24.10 -9.78 -7.15
C ASN A 93 -23.03 -10.53 -6.32
N LYS A 94 -21.72 -10.27 -6.53
CA LYS A 94 -20.65 -10.81 -5.67
C LYS A 94 -20.85 -10.36 -4.22
N LEU A 95 -20.99 -9.04 -3.99
CA LEU A 95 -21.19 -8.49 -2.65
C LEU A 95 -22.51 -8.96 -2.00
N ILE A 96 -23.62 -9.00 -2.74
CA ILE A 96 -24.90 -9.54 -2.28
C ILE A 96 -24.78 -11.04 -1.95
N GLY A 97 -23.98 -11.78 -2.69
CA GLY A 97 -23.71 -13.19 -2.42
C GLY A 97 -23.01 -13.37 -1.07
N ARG A 98 -21.95 -12.60 -0.81
CA ARG A 98 -21.20 -12.59 0.46
C ARG A 98 -22.09 -12.18 1.65
N ALA A 99 -22.95 -11.20 1.46
CA ALA A 99 -23.88 -10.68 2.47
C ALA A 99 -24.86 -11.73 3.06
N LYS A 100 -24.89 -12.94 2.53
CA LYS A 100 -25.71 -14.03 3.10
C LYS A 100 -25.08 -14.65 4.33
N ASP A 101 -23.74 -14.69 4.34
CA ASP A 101 -22.95 -15.44 5.32
C ASP A 101 -21.97 -14.54 6.11
N ASP A 102 -21.86 -13.28 5.70
CA ASP A 102 -20.96 -12.27 6.30
C ASP A 102 -21.73 -11.03 6.72
N ALA A 103 -21.74 -10.72 8.02
CA ALA A 103 -22.48 -9.60 8.61
C ALA A 103 -21.93 -8.23 8.16
N ASP A 104 -20.61 -8.09 7.98
CA ASP A 104 -19.98 -6.86 7.51
C ASP A 104 -20.31 -6.62 6.02
N ALA A 105 -20.29 -7.67 5.21
CA ALA A 105 -20.74 -7.59 3.83
C ALA A 105 -22.23 -7.23 3.73
N ALA A 106 -23.09 -7.77 4.60
CA ALA A 106 -24.49 -7.40 4.67
C ALA A 106 -24.70 -5.94 5.07
N TRP A 107 -23.91 -5.47 6.03
CA TRP A 107 -23.93 -4.05 6.41
C TRP A 107 -23.50 -3.15 5.25
N ILE A 108 -22.39 -3.45 4.58
CA ILE A 108 -21.93 -2.68 3.40
C ILE A 108 -23.02 -2.66 2.33
N ALA A 109 -23.65 -3.81 2.05
CA ALA A 109 -24.69 -3.93 1.03
C ALA A 109 -25.92 -3.08 1.33
N THR A 110 -26.32 -2.99 2.60
CA THR A 110 -27.49 -2.22 3.05
C THR A 110 -27.19 -0.74 3.32
N HIS A 111 -25.91 -0.38 3.49
CA HIS A 111 -25.44 0.98 3.78
C HIS A 111 -24.55 1.56 2.68
N SER A 112 -24.70 1.11 1.43
CA SER A 112 -23.87 1.59 0.31
C SER A 112 -23.90 3.12 0.15
N GLY A 113 -24.99 3.78 0.55
CA GLY A 113 -25.11 5.23 0.57
C GLY A 113 -24.19 5.95 1.57
N SER A 114 -23.68 5.26 2.60
CA SER A 114 -22.77 5.85 3.60
C SER A 114 -21.42 6.27 3.00
N TYR A 115 -21.06 5.69 1.86
CA TYR A 115 -19.81 6.00 1.14
C TYR A 115 -19.96 7.20 0.19
N LYS A 116 -21.19 7.65 -0.11
CA LYS A 116 -21.45 8.75 -1.05
C LYS A 116 -20.76 10.06 -0.65
N LYS A 117 -20.53 10.27 0.64
CA LYS A 117 -19.85 11.49 1.16
C LYS A 117 -18.40 11.64 0.65
N TYR A 118 -17.80 10.58 0.10
CA TYR A 118 -16.45 10.60 -0.46
C TYR A 118 -16.40 10.86 -1.97
N GLY A 119 -17.56 11.03 -2.62
CA GLY A 119 -17.66 11.13 -4.08
C GLY A 119 -18.00 9.79 -4.74
N GLU A 120 -18.47 9.85 -5.98
CA GLU A 120 -18.95 8.66 -6.71
C GLU A 120 -17.81 7.68 -7.03
N GLU A 121 -16.65 8.19 -7.40
CA GLU A 121 -15.50 7.37 -7.77
C GLU A 121 -14.96 6.57 -6.56
N LEU A 122 -14.77 7.23 -5.42
CA LEU A 122 -14.26 6.57 -4.22
C LEU A 122 -15.30 5.62 -3.61
N GLN A 123 -16.59 5.97 -3.71
CA GLN A 123 -17.68 5.06 -3.36
C GLN A 123 -17.62 3.77 -4.18
N GLU A 124 -17.47 3.88 -5.50
CA GLU A 124 -17.36 2.71 -6.40
C GLU A 124 -16.13 1.87 -6.07
N LYS A 125 -14.96 2.50 -5.91
CA LYS A 125 -13.69 1.82 -5.55
C LYS A 125 -13.83 1.01 -4.26
N LEU A 126 -14.40 1.58 -3.20
CA LEU A 126 -14.59 0.91 -1.90
C LEU A 126 -15.57 -0.27 -2.01
N LEU A 127 -16.73 -0.07 -2.60
CA LEU A 127 -17.73 -1.12 -2.75
C LEU A 127 -17.24 -2.25 -3.67
N LYS A 128 -16.47 -1.90 -4.70
CA LYS A 128 -15.84 -2.87 -5.58
C LYS A 128 -14.76 -3.68 -4.86
N LEU A 129 -13.93 -3.04 -4.02
CA LEU A 129 -12.95 -3.74 -3.19
C LEU A 129 -13.64 -4.79 -2.30
N ALA A 130 -14.76 -4.46 -1.64
CA ALA A 130 -15.51 -5.43 -0.84
C ALA A 130 -16.16 -6.53 -1.70
N ALA A 131 -16.51 -6.23 -2.95
CA ALA A 131 -17.07 -7.23 -3.87
C ALA A 131 -16.01 -8.20 -4.39
N ASP A 132 -14.82 -7.73 -4.70
CA ASP A 132 -13.76 -8.54 -5.29
C ASP A 132 -12.93 -9.28 -4.21
N GLU A 133 -12.57 -8.60 -3.10
CA GLU A 133 -11.63 -9.09 -2.11
C GLU A 133 -12.31 -9.37 -0.75
N PRO A 134 -12.62 -10.63 -0.42
CA PRO A 134 -13.29 -10.99 0.84
C PRO A 134 -12.56 -10.50 2.09
N LEU A 135 -11.24 -10.54 2.08
CA LEU A 135 -10.42 -10.11 3.23
C LEU A 135 -10.49 -8.60 3.47
N ALA A 136 -10.82 -7.81 2.46
CA ALA A 136 -10.95 -6.36 2.60
C ALA A 136 -12.34 -5.92 3.14
N ILE A 137 -13.27 -6.85 3.38
CA ILE A 137 -14.64 -6.53 3.84
C ILE A 137 -14.59 -5.72 5.14
N SER A 138 -13.84 -6.15 6.15
CA SER A 138 -13.74 -5.43 7.42
C SER A 138 -13.09 -4.05 7.28
N PHE A 139 -12.12 -3.88 6.36
CA PHE A 139 -11.58 -2.57 6.01
C PHE A 139 -12.66 -1.67 5.43
N VAL A 140 -13.39 -2.12 4.41
CA VAL A 140 -14.45 -1.35 3.78
C VAL A 140 -15.57 -1.02 4.77
N ARG A 141 -15.99 -2.01 5.60
CA ARG A 141 -17.02 -1.82 6.62
C ARG A 141 -16.72 -0.67 7.59
N ASN A 142 -15.48 -0.56 8.02
CA ASN A 142 -15.05 0.44 8.98
C ASN A 142 -14.58 1.76 8.34
N PHE A 143 -14.44 1.82 7.02
CA PHE A 143 -13.95 3.01 6.31
C PHE A 143 -14.73 4.30 6.62
N PRO A 144 -16.09 4.31 6.70
CA PRO A 144 -16.84 5.51 7.02
C PRO A 144 -16.54 6.13 8.39
N GLU A 145 -16.03 5.33 9.34
CA GLU A 145 -15.76 5.76 10.70
C GLU A 145 -14.27 6.05 10.93
N LYS A 146 -13.37 5.32 10.24
CA LYS A 146 -11.92 5.35 10.50
C LYS A 146 -11.08 6.08 9.46
N SER A 147 -11.63 6.38 8.28
CA SER A 147 -10.89 7.04 7.19
C SER A 147 -10.31 8.40 7.59
N ASN A 148 -9.24 8.81 6.90
CA ASN A 148 -8.48 10.03 7.14
C ASN A 148 -7.80 10.10 8.52
N ALA A 149 -7.40 8.95 9.06
CA ALA A 149 -6.60 8.89 10.27
C ALA A 149 -5.24 9.58 10.08
N ASP A 150 -4.80 10.35 11.08
CA ASP A 150 -3.51 11.05 11.05
C ASP A 150 -2.34 10.12 11.34
N SER A 151 -2.61 8.94 11.95
CA SER A 151 -1.60 7.95 12.33
C SER A 151 -2.13 6.53 12.21
N PRO A 152 -1.26 5.52 12.03
CA PRO A 152 -1.66 4.12 11.96
C PRO A 152 -2.10 3.59 13.32
N ASP A 153 -3.01 2.63 13.32
CA ASP A 153 -3.40 1.86 14.51
C ASP A 153 -2.62 0.52 14.54
N MET A 154 -1.38 0.56 14.99
CA MET A 154 -0.52 -0.63 15.04
C MET A 154 -1.00 -1.73 16.01
N LYS A 155 -2.10 -1.50 16.77
CA LYS A 155 -2.75 -2.49 17.61
C LYS A 155 -3.90 -3.22 16.89
N ALA A 156 -4.34 -2.71 15.75
CA ALA A 156 -5.34 -3.38 14.94
C ALA A 156 -4.81 -4.77 14.50
N PRO A 157 -5.70 -5.75 14.27
CA PRO A 157 -5.31 -7.05 13.73
C PRO A 157 -4.55 -6.90 12.41
N ALA A 158 -3.46 -7.62 12.28
CA ALA A 158 -2.72 -7.69 11.02
C ALA A 158 -3.52 -8.51 9.99
N MET A 159 -3.43 -8.09 8.73
CA MET A 159 -4.08 -8.75 7.59
C MET A 159 -3.07 -9.52 6.73
N ASP A 160 -1.92 -9.84 7.30
CA ASP A 160 -0.78 -10.49 6.64
C ASP A 160 -0.88 -12.03 6.61
N GLU A 161 -2.08 -12.57 6.66
CA GLU A 161 -2.28 -14.00 6.50
C GLU A 161 -1.84 -14.46 5.12
N GLU A 162 -0.96 -15.46 5.11
CA GLU A 162 -0.48 -16.11 3.89
C GLU A 162 -1.63 -16.83 3.20
N ILE A 163 -2.17 -16.21 2.17
CA ILE A 163 -3.18 -16.81 1.31
C ILE A 163 -2.48 -17.35 0.08
N HIS A 164 -1.83 -18.48 0.24
CA HIS A 164 -1.29 -19.20 -0.90
C HIS A 164 -2.13 -20.44 -1.18
N GLU A 165 -2.54 -20.62 -2.42
CA GLU A 165 -3.07 -21.90 -2.87
C GLU A 165 -2.02 -23.00 -2.70
N LYS A 166 -2.48 -24.23 -2.58
CA LYS A 166 -1.57 -25.38 -2.46
C LYS A 166 -0.66 -25.43 -3.69
N GLY A 167 0.62 -25.31 -3.47
CA GLY A 167 1.63 -25.36 -4.54
C GLY A 167 2.31 -24.02 -4.84
N VAL A 168 1.82 -22.91 -4.30
CA VAL A 168 2.53 -21.61 -4.36
C VAL A 168 3.61 -21.61 -3.28
N PRO A 169 4.90 -21.48 -3.64
CA PRO A 169 5.99 -21.51 -2.66
C PRO A 169 6.03 -20.21 -1.85
N LYS A 170 6.40 -20.33 -0.57
CA LYS A 170 6.74 -19.18 0.24
C LYS A 170 8.04 -18.55 -0.23
N THR A 171 8.11 -17.24 -0.21
CA THR A 171 9.32 -16.47 -0.53
C THR A 171 9.89 -15.78 0.71
N ALA A 172 11.08 -15.19 0.58
CA ALA A 172 11.68 -14.36 1.64
C ALA A 172 10.99 -12.99 1.79
N PHE A 173 10.12 -12.62 0.86
CA PHE A 173 9.47 -11.33 0.82
C PHE A 173 8.15 -11.40 1.58
N PRO A 174 7.94 -10.56 2.63
CA PRO A 174 6.67 -10.51 3.33
C PRO A 174 5.57 -10.06 2.38
N HIS A 175 4.32 -10.45 2.67
CA HIS A 175 3.17 -9.97 1.95
C HIS A 175 2.40 -8.96 2.80
N PHE A 176 2.21 -7.75 2.30
CA PHE A 176 1.45 -6.68 2.96
C PHE A 176 0.32 -6.21 2.05
N TYR A 177 -0.85 -5.99 2.65
CA TYR A 177 -1.96 -5.33 1.96
C TYR A 177 -1.95 -3.84 2.25
N GLN A 178 -2.14 -3.01 1.21
CA GLN A 178 -2.23 -1.55 1.37
C GLN A 178 -3.45 -1.16 2.21
N TRP A 179 -4.52 -1.94 2.18
CA TRP A 179 -5.74 -1.76 2.97
C TRP A 179 -5.73 -2.49 4.32
N ASP A 180 -4.59 -2.96 4.82
CA ASP A 180 -4.46 -3.53 6.16
C ASP A 180 -5.00 -2.57 7.23
N LEU A 181 -5.73 -3.11 8.23
CA LEU A 181 -6.43 -2.34 9.25
C LEU A 181 -5.49 -1.46 10.09
N ARG A 182 -4.20 -1.78 10.13
CA ARG A 182 -3.18 -1.02 10.86
C ARG A 182 -2.89 0.33 10.21
N TRP A 183 -2.88 0.44 8.89
CA TRP A 183 -2.49 1.66 8.16
C TRP A 183 -3.44 2.09 7.05
N GLY A 184 -4.32 1.22 6.56
CA GLY A 184 -5.17 1.48 5.39
C GLY A 184 -6.10 2.69 5.51
N TYR A 185 -6.43 3.10 6.74
CA TYR A 185 -7.29 4.26 7.00
C TYR A 185 -6.55 5.61 7.03
N THR A 186 -5.21 5.60 6.98
CA THR A 186 -4.42 6.82 7.06
C THR A 186 -4.49 7.63 5.77
N LYS A 187 -4.22 8.92 5.89
CA LYS A 187 -4.14 9.84 4.76
C LYS A 187 -2.99 9.46 3.84
N PHE A 188 -3.27 9.39 2.55
CA PHE A 188 -2.26 9.20 1.51
C PHE A 188 -2.87 9.56 0.16
N SER A 189 -2.30 10.52 -0.58
CA SER A 189 -2.90 11.05 -1.80
C SER A 189 -4.39 11.42 -1.59
N GLU A 190 -5.21 11.47 -2.63
CA GLU A 190 -6.64 11.81 -2.51
C GLU A 190 -7.48 10.67 -1.94
N ASP A 191 -7.18 9.42 -2.31
CA ASP A 191 -8.01 8.24 -2.01
C ASP A 191 -7.72 7.60 -0.64
N GLY A 192 -6.66 8.02 0.05
CA GLY A 192 -6.19 7.41 1.29
C GLY A 192 -5.30 6.19 1.05
N PHE A 193 -4.59 5.76 2.10
CA PHE A 193 -3.54 4.74 2.02
C PHE A 193 -4.06 3.41 1.44
N GLY A 194 -5.19 2.94 1.94
CA GLY A 194 -5.76 1.65 1.55
C GLY A 194 -6.11 1.51 0.06
N LEU A 195 -6.24 2.61 -0.67
CA LEU A 195 -6.64 2.60 -2.07
C LEU A 195 -5.56 3.11 -3.03
N ALA A 196 -4.57 3.89 -2.55
CA ALA A 196 -3.58 4.55 -3.40
C ALA A 196 -2.12 4.12 -3.13
N ALA A 197 -1.83 3.36 -2.05
CA ALA A 197 -0.46 3.10 -1.61
C ALA A 197 0.16 1.79 -2.12
N CYS A 198 -0.22 1.32 -3.31
CA CYS A 198 0.38 0.11 -3.89
C CYS A 198 1.91 0.23 -4.07
N GLY A 199 2.42 1.39 -4.51
CA GLY A 199 3.84 1.64 -4.67
C GLY A 199 4.64 1.53 -3.37
N PRO A 200 4.35 2.34 -2.33
CA PRO A 200 5.03 2.26 -1.04
C PRO A 200 4.91 0.88 -0.37
N THR A 201 3.75 0.23 -0.47
CA THR A 201 3.55 -1.11 0.09
C THR A 201 4.44 -2.14 -0.63
N SER A 202 4.52 -2.08 -1.97
CA SER A 202 5.41 -2.94 -2.75
C SER A 202 6.89 -2.71 -2.41
N LEU A 203 7.32 -1.44 -2.30
CA LEU A 203 8.70 -1.13 -1.93
C LEU A 203 9.04 -1.61 -0.51
N THR A 204 8.07 -1.57 0.41
CA THR A 204 8.26 -2.12 1.77
C THR A 204 8.47 -3.62 1.76
N MET A 205 7.70 -4.38 0.96
CA MET A 205 7.89 -5.83 0.82
C MET A 205 9.29 -6.17 0.30
N VAL A 206 9.76 -5.45 -0.72
CA VAL A 206 11.11 -5.60 -1.26
C VAL A 206 12.18 -5.23 -0.23
N TYR A 207 12.03 -4.10 0.45
CA TYR A 207 12.97 -3.65 1.49
C TYR A 207 13.12 -4.68 2.60
N GLN A 208 12.01 -5.12 3.19
CA GLN A 208 12.04 -6.08 4.29
C GLN A 208 12.57 -7.45 3.84
N GLY A 209 12.18 -7.92 2.66
CA GLY A 209 12.63 -9.19 2.12
C GLY A 209 14.13 -9.21 1.82
N LEU A 210 14.67 -8.17 1.19
CA LEU A 210 16.09 -8.07 0.88
C LEU A 210 16.95 -7.80 2.13
N THR A 211 16.53 -6.93 3.04
CA THR A 211 17.35 -6.51 4.17
C THR A 211 17.16 -7.36 5.43
N GLY A 212 16.03 -8.04 5.57
CA GLY A 212 15.59 -8.72 6.79
C GLY A 212 15.17 -7.74 7.92
N LYS A 213 15.25 -6.41 7.68
CA LYS A 213 14.86 -5.38 8.66
C LYS A 213 13.35 -5.19 8.64
N LYS A 214 12.77 -4.85 9.81
CA LYS A 214 11.34 -4.58 9.98
C LYS A 214 11.07 -3.18 10.55
N ASP A 215 12.04 -2.30 10.45
CA ASP A 215 12.05 -0.94 10.98
C ASP A 215 11.25 0.07 10.13
N ILE A 216 10.91 -0.29 8.90
CA ILE A 216 10.05 0.49 8.00
C ILE A 216 8.86 -0.38 7.63
N ASN A 217 7.65 -0.01 8.06
CA ASN A 217 6.40 -0.62 7.64
C ASN A 217 5.78 0.13 6.43
N PRO A 218 4.68 -0.34 5.83
CA PRO A 218 4.04 0.33 4.69
C PRO A 218 3.65 1.79 4.95
N TYR A 219 3.16 2.11 6.15
CA TYR A 219 2.83 3.50 6.51
C TYR A 219 4.09 4.38 6.55
N ASP A 220 5.17 3.91 7.18
CA ASP A 220 6.43 4.65 7.25
C ASP A 220 7.02 4.89 5.85
N MET A 221 6.91 3.91 4.96
CA MET A 221 7.33 4.03 3.56
C MET A 221 6.48 5.05 2.81
N GLY A 222 5.15 5.01 2.98
CA GLY A 222 4.24 5.97 2.39
C GLY A 222 4.48 7.40 2.89
N LYS A 223 4.76 7.57 4.19
CA LYS A 223 5.12 8.86 4.77
C LYS A 223 6.39 9.41 4.15
N ARG A 224 7.45 8.59 4.04
CA ARG A 224 8.70 8.97 3.36
C ARG A 224 8.46 9.34 1.89
N ALA A 225 7.59 8.60 1.21
CA ALA A 225 7.23 8.88 -0.18
C ALA A 225 6.55 10.25 -0.35
N GLN A 226 5.62 10.61 0.54
CA GLN A 226 4.96 11.92 0.51
C GLN A 226 5.92 13.05 0.88
N GLU A 227 6.69 12.90 1.96
CA GLU A 227 7.67 13.90 2.42
C GLU A 227 8.79 14.13 1.38
N GLY A 228 9.18 13.08 0.64
CA GLY A 228 10.17 13.15 -0.44
C GLY A 228 9.63 13.67 -1.77
N GLY A 229 8.32 13.94 -1.89
CA GLY A 229 7.72 14.38 -3.15
C GLY A 229 7.59 13.27 -4.20
N PHE A 230 7.58 12.00 -3.79
CA PHE A 230 7.47 10.84 -4.67
C PHE A 230 6.02 10.39 -4.92
N VAL A 231 5.05 11.18 -4.50
CA VAL A 231 3.61 10.94 -4.71
C VAL A 231 3.00 12.17 -5.39
N ILE A 232 2.29 11.95 -6.48
CA ILE A 232 1.50 12.96 -7.17
C ILE A 232 0.03 12.71 -6.84
N GLU A 233 -0.64 13.76 -6.38
CA GLU A 233 -2.05 13.71 -6.03
C GLU A 233 -2.90 13.30 -7.23
N GLY A 234 -3.78 12.30 -7.06
CA GLY A 234 -4.60 11.75 -8.14
C GLY A 234 -3.87 10.84 -9.16
N GLU A 235 -2.52 10.86 -9.20
CA GLU A 235 -1.74 10.06 -10.17
C GLU A 235 -0.99 8.88 -9.53
N GLY A 236 -0.73 8.95 -8.20
CA GLY A 236 -0.04 7.90 -7.45
C GLY A 236 1.47 8.08 -7.35
N SER A 237 2.21 6.99 -7.34
CA SER A 237 3.67 6.98 -7.10
C SER A 237 4.46 7.37 -8.34
N THR A 238 5.46 8.26 -8.16
CA THR A 238 6.40 8.66 -9.22
C THR A 238 7.53 7.64 -9.39
N TYR A 239 8.29 7.78 -10.48
CA TYR A 239 9.52 7.02 -10.73
C TYR A 239 10.51 7.09 -9.55
N GLY A 240 10.70 8.28 -8.96
CA GLY A 240 11.62 8.49 -7.85
C GLY A 240 11.33 7.67 -6.59
N LEU A 241 10.08 7.21 -6.40
CA LEU A 241 9.76 6.27 -5.32
C LEU A 241 10.59 4.97 -5.46
N PHE A 242 10.69 4.46 -6.68
CA PHE A 242 11.29 3.15 -6.97
C PHE A 242 12.81 3.22 -7.13
N THR A 243 13.37 4.40 -7.40
CA THR A 243 14.80 4.63 -7.58
C THR A 243 15.44 5.41 -6.44
N ASP A 244 15.00 6.65 -6.24
CA ASP A 244 15.66 7.58 -5.32
C ASP A 244 15.36 7.24 -3.87
N LEU A 245 14.09 6.95 -3.53
CA LEU A 245 13.76 6.51 -2.17
C LEU A 245 14.32 5.13 -1.88
N ALA A 246 14.34 4.21 -2.86
CA ALA A 246 14.97 2.91 -2.71
C ALA A 246 16.46 3.04 -2.38
N ALA A 247 17.18 3.93 -3.07
CA ALA A 247 18.58 4.22 -2.79
C ALA A 247 18.80 4.80 -1.37
N GLN A 248 17.92 5.72 -0.92
CA GLN A 248 17.98 6.30 0.43
C GLN A 248 17.80 5.28 1.55
N ILE A 249 17.11 4.17 1.29
CA ILE A 249 16.89 3.09 2.28
C ILE A 249 17.86 1.91 2.11
N GLY A 250 18.91 2.05 1.28
CA GLY A 250 19.98 1.08 1.11
C GLY A 250 19.68 -0.05 0.12
N LEU A 251 18.81 0.21 -0.85
CA LEU A 251 18.56 -0.69 -1.98
C LEU A 251 19.20 -0.15 -3.26
N THR A 252 19.65 -1.06 -4.13
CA THR A 252 19.93 -0.76 -5.54
C THR A 252 18.69 -1.06 -6.36
N CYS A 253 18.40 -0.22 -7.37
CA CYS A 253 17.29 -0.40 -8.30
C CYS A 253 17.82 -0.23 -9.73
N TRP A 254 17.37 -1.07 -10.65
CA TRP A 254 17.62 -0.92 -12.08
C TRP A 254 16.41 -1.40 -12.88
N GLU A 255 16.20 -0.80 -14.03
CA GLU A 255 15.20 -1.29 -14.98
C GLU A 255 15.72 -2.50 -15.74
N ILE A 256 14.86 -3.48 -15.98
CA ILE A 256 15.14 -4.63 -16.83
C ILE A 256 14.25 -4.60 -18.07
N PRO A 257 14.64 -5.26 -19.17
CA PRO A 257 13.80 -5.42 -20.35
C PRO A 257 12.43 -6.00 -20.01
N ILE A 258 11.40 -5.52 -20.70
CA ILE A 258 10.00 -5.96 -20.48
C ILE A 258 9.76 -7.22 -21.32
N ASP A 259 10.29 -8.34 -20.88
CA ASP A 259 10.12 -9.66 -21.47
C ASP A 259 10.22 -10.78 -20.41
N ALA A 260 9.67 -11.94 -20.71
CA ALA A 260 9.63 -13.06 -19.78
C ALA A 260 11.03 -13.63 -19.45
N ALA A 261 11.99 -13.55 -20.36
CA ALA A 261 13.35 -14.05 -20.12
C ALA A 261 14.05 -13.19 -19.08
N SER A 262 13.93 -11.87 -19.18
CA SER A 262 14.48 -10.90 -18.21
C SER A 262 13.85 -11.05 -16.84
N ILE A 263 12.51 -11.25 -16.77
CA ILE A 263 11.81 -11.54 -15.51
C ILE A 263 12.36 -12.81 -14.87
N LYS A 264 12.42 -13.92 -15.62
CA LYS A 264 12.92 -15.21 -15.14
C LYS A 264 14.36 -15.12 -14.65
N GLN A 265 15.21 -14.44 -15.40
CA GLN A 265 16.64 -14.30 -15.04
C GLN A 265 16.79 -13.50 -13.73
N ALA A 266 16.13 -12.34 -13.60
CA ALA A 266 16.25 -11.53 -12.41
C ALA A 266 15.74 -12.27 -11.15
N LEU A 267 14.62 -12.97 -11.25
CA LEU A 267 14.08 -13.76 -10.14
C LEU A 267 14.93 -14.98 -9.79
N ALA A 268 15.53 -15.64 -10.79
CA ALA A 268 16.45 -16.76 -10.57
C ALA A 268 17.74 -16.32 -9.89
N ASP A 269 18.20 -15.09 -10.14
CA ASP A 269 19.35 -14.45 -9.48
C ASP A 269 19.01 -13.95 -8.06
N GLY A 270 17.76 -14.13 -7.60
CA GLY A 270 17.30 -13.72 -6.28
C GLY A 270 16.92 -12.23 -6.18
N ASN A 271 16.80 -11.55 -7.32
CA ASN A 271 16.43 -10.13 -7.38
C ASN A 271 14.90 -10.01 -7.54
N PRO A 272 14.16 -9.50 -6.53
CA PRO A 272 12.75 -9.23 -6.65
C PRO A 272 12.50 -8.10 -7.65
N ILE A 273 11.32 -8.09 -8.24
CA ILE A 273 10.92 -7.08 -9.22
C ILE A 273 9.66 -6.38 -8.74
N ILE A 274 9.62 -5.05 -8.78
CA ILE A 274 8.35 -4.31 -8.74
C ILE A 274 7.92 -4.08 -10.18
N ALA A 275 6.77 -4.64 -10.54
CA ALA A 275 6.16 -4.45 -11.84
C ALA A 275 5.18 -3.28 -11.80
N ASN A 276 5.34 -2.33 -12.72
CA ASN A 276 4.36 -1.29 -13.03
C ASN A 276 3.51 -1.79 -14.20
N VAL A 277 2.26 -2.14 -13.95
CA VAL A 277 1.35 -2.67 -14.98
C VAL A 277 0.33 -1.63 -15.44
N GLY A 278 -0.08 -1.75 -16.69
CA GLY A 278 -1.13 -0.97 -17.31
C GLY A 278 -2.51 -1.60 -17.22
N PRO A 279 -3.48 -1.08 -18.01
CA PRO A 279 -4.78 -1.72 -18.15
C PRO A 279 -4.66 -3.14 -18.73
N GLY A 280 -5.29 -4.11 -18.04
CA GLY A 280 -5.26 -5.52 -18.41
C GLY A 280 -5.96 -6.38 -17.37
N GLN A 281 -5.44 -7.57 -17.14
CA GLN A 281 -5.95 -8.52 -16.14
C GLN A 281 -5.62 -8.06 -14.70
N PHE A 282 -4.44 -7.41 -14.51
CA PHE A 282 -3.98 -7.00 -13.18
C PHE A 282 -4.62 -5.68 -12.72
N SER A 283 -4.96 -4.78 -13.63
CA SER A 283 -5.56 -3.49 -13.28
C SER A 283 -6.37 -2.92 -14.43
N LYS A 284 -7.33 -2.05 -14.11
CA LYS A 284 -8.08 -1.29 -15.13
C LYS A 284 -7.40 0.03 -15.49
N VAL A 285 -6.52 0.54 -14.63
CA VAL A 285 -5.85 1.85 -14.78
C VAL A 285 -4.33 1.73 -14.73
N GLY A 286 -3.78 1.39 -13.61
CA GLY A 286 -2.37 1.17 -13.33
C GLY A 286 -2.21 0.57 -11.94
N HIS A 287 -1.13 -0.19 -11.72
CA HIS A 287 -0.89 -0.86 -10.45
C HIS A 287 0.58 -1.23 -10.29
N PHE A 288 1.01 -1.37 -9.03
CA PHE A 288 2.32 -1.87 -8.65
C PHE A 288 2.18 -3.09 -7.76
N PHE A 289 2.95 -4.14 -8.06
CA PHE A 289 3.06 -5.33 -7.23
C PHE A 289 4.46 -5.94 -7.32
N VAL A 290 4.76 -6.88 -6.43
CA VAL A 290 6.08 -7.50 -6.33
C VAL A 290 6.07 -8.88 -6.99
N LEU A 291 7.01 -9.13 -7.90
CA LEU A 291 7.37 -10.47 -8.32
C LEU A 291 8.41 -10.97 -7.32
N ALA A 292 7.98 -11.89 -6.45
CA ALA A 292 8.71 -12.26 -5.24
C ALA A 292 9.57 -13.53 -5.41
N GLY A 293 9.37 -14.26 -6.50
CA GLY A 293 10.11 -15.49 -6.76
C GLY A 293 9.66 -16.17 -8.03
N ILE A 294 10.36 -17.26 -8.36
CA ILE A 294 10.10 -18.09 -9.53
C ILE A 294 10.15 -19.57 -9.13
N THR A 295 9.27 -20.37 -9.70
CA THR A 295 9.24 -21.82 -9.51
C THR A 295 10.17 -22.52 -10.49
N GLU A 296 10.46 -23.81 -10.26
CA GLU A 296 11.33 -24.62 -11.15
C GLU A 296 10.76 -24.73 -12.57
N ASP A 297 9.44 -24.71 -12.73
CA ASP A 297 8.74 -24.72 -14.02
C ASP A 297 8.57 -23.33 -14.63
N GLY A 298 9.13 -22.30 -14.00
CA GLY A 298 9.24 -20.93 -14.53
C GLY A 298 8.00 -20.07 -14.35
N GLN A 299 7.11 -20.43 -13.42
CA GLN A 299 5.98 -19.60 -13.02
C GLN A 299 6.38 -18.61 -11.94
N VAL A 300 5.76 -17.44 -11.90
CA VAL A 300 6.09 -16.33 -11.00
C VAL A 300 5.21 -16.37 -9.76
N VAL A 301 5.86 -16.24 -8.58
CA VAL A 301 5.20 -15.95 -7.31
C VAL A 301 5.02 -14.43 -7.20
N LEU A 302 3.79 -13.99 -7.00
CA LEU A 302 3.40 -12.58 -7.00
C LEU A 302 2.85 -12.19 -5.63
N ASN A 303 3.36 -11.10 -5.04
CA ASN A 303 2.81 -10.45 -3.85
C ASN A 303 2.13 -9.14 -4.27
N ASP A 304 0.80 -9.17 -4.36
CA ASP A 304 0.00 -8.01 -4.73
C ASP A 304 -0.49 -7.27 -3.48
N PRO A 305 -0.15 -5.99 -3.30
CA PRO A 305 -0.59 -5.23 -2.12
C PRO A 305 -2.10 -4.95 -2.09
N TYR A 306 -2.81 -5.23 -3.17
CA TYR A 306 -4.25 -5.00 -3.27
C TYR A 306 -5.06 -6.30 -3.28
N SER A 307 -4.62 -7.34 -3.99
CA SER A 307 -5.43 -8.54 -4.25
C SER A 307 -4.84 -9.81 -3.65
N PRO A 308 -5.47 -10.33 -2.58
CA PRO A 308 -5.23 -11.69 -2.11
C PRO A 308 -5.39 -12.75 -3.19
N GLU A 309 -6.44 -12.63 -4.04
CA GLU A 309 -6.69 -13.59 -5.10
C GLU A 309 -5.52 -13.68 -6.09
N ARG A 310 -4.95 -12.54 -6.49
CA ARG A 310 -3.78 -12.54 -7.39
C ARG A 310 -2.54 -13.11 -6.72
N SER A 311 -2.38 -12.88 -5.43
CA SER A 311 -1.24 -13.40 -4.65
C SER A 311 -1.35 -14.89 -4.33
N SER A 312 -2.55 -15.47 -4.38
CA SER A 312 -2.77 -16.87 -4.02
C SER A 312 -2.34 -17.87 -5.08
N LYS A 313 -2.01 -17.44 -6.29
CA LYS A 313 -1.73 -18.31 -7.44
C LYS A 313 -0.45 -17.93 -8.17
N LEU A 314 0.05 -18.85 -8.98
CA LEU A 314 1.22 -18.65 -9.84
C LEU A 314 0.81 -17.96 -11.16
N TRP A 315 1.75 -17.21 -11.74
CA TRP A 315 1.52 -16.41 -12.94
C TRP A 315 2.53 -16.71 -14.04
N ASP A 316 2.05 -16.66 -15.29
CA ASP A 316 2.90 -16.74 -16.48
C ASP A 316 3.70 -15.42 -16.64
N PRO A 317 5.04 -15.46 -16.69
CA PRO A 317 5.87 -14.28 -16.91
C PRO A 317 5.61 -13.59 -18.28
N GLU A 318 5.13 -14.30 -19.30
CA GLU A 318 4.76 -13.69 -20.58
C GLU A 318 3.53 -12.77 -20.41
N LEU A 319 2.55 -13.20 -19.65
CA LEU A 319 1.39 -12.37 -19.34
C LEU A 319 1.79 -11.12 -18.55
N ILE A 320 2.64 -11.27 -17.51
CA ILE A 320 3.14 -10.15 -16.72
C ILE A 320 3.89 -9.16 -17.63
N ALA A 321 4.80 -9.64 -18.47
CA ALA A 321 5.53 -8.80 -19.40
C ALA A 321 4.60 -8.05 -20.35
N SER A 322 3.59 -8.73 -20.90
CA SER A 322 2.66 -8.13 -21.87
C SER A 322 1.82 -6.97 -21.32
N GLU A 323 1.58 -6.93 -20.00
CA GLU A 323 0.83 -5.86 -19.33
C GLU A 323 1.73 -4.84 -18.61
N SER A 324 3.04 -5.11 -18.52
CA SER A 324 4.00 -4.23 -17.86
C SER A 324 4.34 -3.00 -18.69
N ARG A 325 4.51 -1.86 -18.00
CA ARG A 325 5.03 -0.59 -18.53
C ARG A 325 6.49 -0.39 -18.13
N THR A 326 6.86 -0.90 -16.95
CA THR A 326 8.21 -0.83 -16.41
C THR A 326 8.41 -1.98 -15.44
N LEU A 327 9.60 -2.54 -15.41
CA LEU A 327 10.04 -3.58 -14.47
C LEU A 327 11.27 -3.07 -13.74
N TYR A 328 11.16 -2.90 -12.41
CA TYR A 328 12.24 -2.46 -11.52
C TYR A 328 12.77 -3.66 -10.75
N ALA A 329 13.97 -4.11 -11.05
CA ALA A 329 14.68 -5.15 -10.27
C ALA A 329 15.47 -4.52 -9.13
N TYR A 330 15.61 -5.25 -8.02
CA TYR A 330 16.24 -4.75 -6.80
C TYR A 330 17.31 -5.69 -6.27
N GLY A 331 18.34 -5.07 -5.65
CA GLY A 331 19.37 -5.73 -4.87
C GLY A 331 19.69 -4.94 -3.60
N ARG A 332 20.53 -5.50 -2.74
CA ARG A 332 21.12 -4.75 -1.62
C ARG A 332 22.25 -3.88 -2.12
N GLN A 333 22.38 -2.68 -1.56
CA GLN A 333 23.66 -1.97 -1.67
C GLN A 333 24.72 -2.76 -0.88
N THR A 334 25.82 -3.09 -1.53
CA THR A 334 27.01 -3.66 -0.87
C THR A 334 27.83 -2.52 -0.28
N GLU A 335 28.48 -2.74 0.87
CA GLU A 335 29.31 -1.72 1.55
C GLU A 335 30.46 -1.21 0.66
N ASP A 336 30.82 -1.93 -0.41
CA ASP A 336 31.86 -1.55 -1.38
C ASP A 336 31.40 -0.52 -2.43
N SER A 337 30.17 -0.02 -2.35
CA SER A 337 29.58 0.90 -3.34
C SER A 337 29.55 2.39 -2.89
N GLN A 338 30.29 2.74 -1.81
CA GLN A 338 30.42 4.11 -1.30
C GLN A 338 31.74 4.76 -1.72
#